data_2afe9ffbbdacce31ee95461d00f8caef
#
_entry.id   2afe9ffbbdacce31ee95461d00f8caef
#
_cell.length_a   1.000
_cell.length_b   1.000
_cell.length_c   1.000
_cell.angle_alpha   90.00
_cell.angle_beta   90.00
_cell.angle_gamma   90.00
#
_symmetry.space_group_name_H-M   'P 1'
#
loop_
_entity.id
_entity.type
_entity.pdbx_description
1 polymer ?
#
loop_
_entity_poly.entity_id
_entity_poly.type
_entity_poly.pdbx_seq_one_letter_code
_entity_poly.pdbx_strand_id
1 'polypeptide(L)'
;MRKNLLALSIAAMIGGVSGMANAAVFPANNPVAGAVPAEALAAPAAADRATSLQPTVTGVGHILTIPYFSTQGGNATLLNITNTDTTNGKAVKLRFRGAANSDDIFDITIFLSPGDVWSAAVSASGELSALNTNDTSCTLPSIADIKAQGGLFKTGRVNPTNSNAETREGYVEILNTADIPAGSALFTAIKHVSGKAPCTASVMDAQASDLVAGSATNAPKVRGYSWPTGGLYANWILVNTTDK
;
A
#
# COMPACT_ATOMS: atom_id res chain seq x y z
N MET A 1 -17.19 -22.33 -16.44
CA MET A 1 -16.80 -21.12 -17.16
C MET A 1 -17.31 -19.82 -16.52
N ARG A 2 -17.29 -19.65 -15.20
CA ARG A 2 -17.77 -18.41 -14.51
C ARG A 2 -16.88 -17.92 -13.37
N LYS A 3 -15.66 -18.42 -13.24
CA LYS A 3 -14.73 -18.02 -12.16
C LYS A 3 -13.71 -16.94 -12.54
N ASN A 4 -13.65 -16.56 -13.82
CA ASN A 4 -12.65 -15.60 -14.30
C ASN A 4 -13.15 -14.13 -14.33
N LEU A 5 -14.44 -13.90 -14.07
CA LEU A 5 -15.02 -12.55 -14.09
C LEU A 5 -14.78 -11.74 -12.81
N LEU A 6 -14.55 -12.40 -11.67
CA LEU A 6 -14.29 -11.69 -10.40
C LEU A 6 -12.87 -11.12 -10.31
N ALA A 7 -11.89 -11.78 -10.93
CA ALA A 7 -10.51 -11.28 -10.94
C ALA A 7 -10.35 -10.07 -11.88
N LEU A 8 -11.14 -10.00 -12.94
CA LEU A 8 -11.11 -8.89 -13.90
C LEU A 8 -11.76 -7.61 -13.32
N SER A 9 -12.76 -7.76 -12.44
CA SER A 9 -13.45 -6.61 -11.84
C SER A 9 -12.58 -5.87 -10.80
N ILE A 10 -11.65 -6.55 -10.14
CA ILE A 10 -10.72 -5.90 -9.20
C ILE A 10 -9.63 -5.14 -9.96
N ALA A 11 -9.15 -5.66 -11.08
CA ALA A 11 -8.18 -4.98 -11.93
C ALA A 11 -8.78 -3.76 -12.65
N ALA A 12 -10.06 -3.81 -13.04
CA ALA A 12 -10.72 -2.71 -13.74
C ALA A 12 -11.09 -1.52 -12.84
N MET A 13 -11.23 -1.71 -11.52
CA MET A 13 -11.48 -0.61 -10.58
C MET A 13 -10.24 0.22 -10.25
N ILE A 14 -9.04 -0.25 -10.60
CA ILE A 14 -7.78 0.46 -10.36
C ILE A 14 -7.38 1.35 -11.55
N GLY A 15 -8.00 1.16 -12.71
CA GLY A 15 -7.61 1.77 -13.98
C GLY A 15 -8.20 3.14 -14.32
N GLY A 16 -8.89 3.81 -13.43
CA GLY A 16 -9.79 4.93 -13.77
C GLY A 16 -9.37 6.34 -13.36
N VAL A 17 -8.15 6.62 -12.90
CA VAL A 17 -7.73 8.02 -12.67
C VAL A 17 -6.27 8.20 -13.05
N SER A 18 -6.03 8.99 -14.07
CA SER A 18 -4.72 9.47 -14.48
C SER A 18 -3.97 10.12 -13.31
N GLY A 19 -2.85 9.55 -12.91
CA GLY A 19 -1.93 10.09 -11.91
C GLY A 19 -1.87 9.39 -10.57
N MET A 20 -2.54 8.25 -10.38
CA MET A 20 -2.41 7.44 -9.18
C MET A 20 -1.46 6.26 -9.43
N ALA A 21 -0.46 6.12 -8.57
CA ALA A 21 0.45 4.98 -8.61
C ALA A 21 -0.34 3.68 -8.46
N ASN A 22 -0.29 2.84 -9.48
CA ASN A 22 -0.82 1.50 -9.38
C ASN A 22 0.02 0.72 -8.37
N ALA A 23 -0.62 0.19 -7.32
CA ALA A 23 0.04 -0.77 -6.47
C ALA A 23 0.39 -2.00 -7.31
N ALA A 24 1.61 -2.48 -7.18
CA ALA A 24 1.98 -3.77 -7.74
C ALA A 24 1.07 -4.85 -7.15
N VAL A 25 0.13 -5.33 -7.94
CA VAL A 25 -0.70 -6.49 -7.56
C VAL A 25 -0.11 -7.70 -8.24
N PHE A 26 0.34 -8.67 -7.45
CA PHE A 26 0.68 -9.96 -8.00
C PHE A 26 -0.60 -10.62 -8.54
N PRO A 27 -0.65 -11.00 -9.81
CA PRO A 27 -1.78 -11.77 -10.28
C PRO A 27 -1.83 -13.10 -9.50
N ALA A 28 -2.87 -13.25 -8.70
CA ALA A 28 -3.13 -14.51 -8.04
C ALA A 28 -3.36 -15.58 -9.12
N ASN A 29 -2.47 -16.54 -9.23
CA ASN A 29 -2.57 -17.69 -10.12
C ASN A 29 -2.72 -17.34 -11.61
N ASN A 30 -1.64 -17.03 -12.30
CA ASN A 30 -1.61 -17.32 -13.71
C ASN A 30 -0.31 -18.03 -14.11
N PRO A 31 -0.29 -19.36 -14.17
CA PRO A 31 0.51 -19.99 -15.16
C PRO A 31 -0.19 -19.76 -16.50
N VAL A 32 0.25 -18.76 -17.26
CA VAL A 32 0.00 -18.77 -18.70
C VAL A 32 0.55 -20.12 -19.18
N ALA A 33 -0.33 -20.96 -19.69
CA ALA A 33 0.07 -22.23 -20.27
C ALA A 33 1.05 -21.95 -21.43
N GLY A 34 2.29 -22.39 -21.28
CA GLY A 34 3.33 -22.25 -22.28
C GLY A 34 4.45 -21.33 -21.83
N ALA A 35 5.55 -21.93 -21.33
CA ALA A 35 6.81 -21.33 -20.93
C ALA A 35 6.70 -20.28 -19.79
N VAL A 36 7.06 -20.69 -18.58
CA VAL A 36 7.35 -19.75 -17.49
C VAL A 36 8.73 -19.17 -17.76
N PRO A 37 8.85 -17.89 -18.14
CA PRO A 37 10.16 -17.25 -18.24
C PRO A 37 10.87 -17.34 -16.88
N ALA A 38 12.20 -17.42 -16.89
CA ALA A 38 13.01 -17.48 -15.67
C ALA A 38 12.74 -16.31 -14.70
N GLU A 39 12.16 -15.22 -15.19
CA GLU A 39 11.81 -14.00 -14.48
C GLU A 39 10.44 -14.06 -13.79
N ALA A 40 9.59 -15.04 -14.10
CA ALA A 40 8.34 -15.22 -13.39
C ALA A 40 8.60 -15.75 -11.98
N LEU A 41 7.85 -15.24 -10.99
CA LEU A 41 7.86 -15.84 -9.66
C LEU A 41 7.26 -17.24 -9.75
N ALA A 42 7.98 -18.25 -9.28
CA ALA A 42 7.42 -19.57 -9.08
C ALA A 42 6.19 -19.45 -8.16
N ALA A 43 5.11 -20.16 -8.45
CA ALA A 43 3.95 -20.19 -7.56
C ALA A 43 4.40 -20.70 -6.18
N PRO A 44 3.90 -20.12 -5.07
CA PRO A 44 4.16 -20.65 -3.74
C PRO A 44 3.79 -22.13 -3.67
N ALA A 45 4.54 -22.91 -2.92
CA ALA A 45 4.16 -24.30 -2.65
C ALA A 45 2.73 -24.36 -2.07
N ALA A 46 2.02 -25.44 -2.32
CA ALA A 46 0.63 -25.56 -1.85
C ALA A 46 0.52 -25.38 -0.32
N ALA A 47 1.55 -25.80 0.43
CA ALA A 47 1.63 -25.64 1.87
C ALA A 47 1.78 -24.16 2.32
N ASP A 48 2.31 -23.31 1.45
CA ASP A 48 2.56 -21.91 1.76
C ASP A 48 1.39 -20.99 1.32
N ARG A 49 0.34 -21.57 0.76
CA ARG A 49 -0.84 -20.82 0.31
C ARG A 49 -1.87 -20.75 1.42
N ALA A 50 -2.29 -19.54 1.75
CA ALA A 50 -3.42 -19.39 2.65
C ALA A 50 -4.69 -19.99 2.02
N THR A 51 -5.35 -20.88 2.74
CA THR A 51 -6.65 -21.48 2.35
C THR A 51 -7.82 -20.84 3.07
N SER A 52 -7.55 -20.09 4.13
CA SER A 52 -8.54 -19.36 4.93
C SER A 52 -7.91 -18.12 5.56
N LEU A 53 -8.76 -17.16 5.94
CA LEU A 53 -8.34 -16.01 6.74
C LEU A 53 -8.09 -16.49 8.19
N GLN A 54 -6.88 -16.27 8.69
CA GLN A 54 -6.49 -16.63 10.05
C GLN A 54 -6.20 -15.35 10.85
N PRO A 55 -7.02 -15.02 11.86
CA PRO A 55 -6.69 -13.95 12.79
C PRO A 55 -5.42 -14.27 13.57
N THR A 56 -4.52 -13.30 13.69
CA THR A 56 -3.34 -13.45 14.55
C THR A 56 -3.59 -12.82 15.92
N VAL A 57 -3.08 -13.48 16.97
CA VAL A 57 -3.14 -12.93 18.34
C VAL A 57 -1.93 -12.05 18.68
N THR A 58 -0.92 -12.01 17.83
CA THR A 58 0.32 -11.25 18.05
C THR A 58 0.24 -9.80 17.58
N GLY A 59 -0.80 -9.45 16.81
CA GLY A 59 -0.89 -8.15 16.14
C GLY A 59 0.05 -8.00 14.93
N VAL A 60 0.86 -9.03 14.63
CA VAL A 60 1.74 -9.06 13.46
C VAL A 60 1.08 -9.88 12.36
N GLY A 61 0.92 -9.33 11.17
CA GLY A 61 0.17 -9.99 10.12
C GLY A 61 0.63 -9.65 8.72
N HIS A 62 -0.12 -10.16 7.76
CA HIS A 62 0.01 -9.90 6.33
C HIS A 62 -0.94 -8.78 5.89
N ILE A 63 -2.13 -8.77 6.52
CA ILE A 63 -3.18 -7.77 6.35
C ILE A 63 -3.51 -7.23 7.72
N LEU A 64 -3.50 -5.92 7.87
CA LEU A 64 -3.89 -5.25 9.09
C LEU A 64 -5.04 -4.29 8.80
N THR A 65 -5.88 -4.08 9.80
CA THR A 65 -6.96 -3.10 9.73
C THR A 65 -6.89 -2.17 10.94
N ILE A 66 -6.84 -0.87 10.69
CA ILE A 66 -7.12 0.14 11.70
C ILE A 66 -8.62 0.41 11.65
N PRO A 67 -9.37 0.05 12.68
CA PRO A 67 -10.83 0.02 12.59
C PRO A 67 -11.48 1.41 12.51
N TYR A 68 -10.76 2.44 12.93
CA TYR A 68 -11.29 3.80 12.93
C TYR A 68 -10.19 4.85 12.82
N PHE A 69 -10.41 5.84 11.97
CA PHE A 69 -9.69 7.11 11.96
C PHE A 69 -10.71 8.26 11.94
N SER A 70 -10.33 9.40 12.49
CA SER A 70 -11.17 10.60 12.44
C SER A 70 -10.33 11.88 12.41
N THR A 71 -10.86 12.86 11.68
CA THR A 71 -10.40 14.25 11.68
C THR A 71 -11.52 15.21 12.04
N GLN A 72 -12.63 14.68 12.57
CA GLN A 72 -13.78 15.47 13.01
C GLN A 72 -13.54 16.08 14.40
N GLY A 73 -14.18 17.21 14.70
CA GLY A 73 -14.18 17.80 16.03
C GLY A 73 -12.79 18.14 16.59
N GLY A 74 -11.82 18.48 15.74
CA GLY A 74 -10.45 18.75 16.16
C GLY A 74 -9.58 17.51 16.36
N ASN A 75 -10.05 16.33 16.00
CA ASN A 75 -9.27 15.11 16.07
C ASN A 75 -8.22 15.05 14.94
N ALA A 76 -7.14 14.38 15.25
CA ALA A 76 -6.15 13.90 14.28
C ALA A 76 -5.83 12.43 14.59
N THR A 77 -5.59 11.65 13.56
CA THR A 77 -5.19 10.25 13.68
C THR A 77 -3.72 10.11 13.37
N LEU A 78 -2.94 9.64 14.34
CA LEU A 78 -1.53 9.30 14.16
C LEU A 78 -1.43 7.80 13.90
N LEU A 79 -0.62 7.40 12.94
CA LEU A 79 -0.43 5.99 12.62
C LEU A 79 1.03 5.67 12.36
N ASN A 80 1.43 4.46 12.75
CA ASN A 80 2.74 3.90 12.48
C ASN A 80 2.57 2.50 11.88
N ILE A 81 3.38 2.20 10.87
CA ILE A 81 3.43 0.88 10.23
C ILE A 81 4.86 0.41 10.29
N THR A 82 5.08 -0.76 10.86
CA THR A 82 6.39 -1.35 11.06
C THR A 82 6.54 -2.62 10.22
N ASN A 83 7.64 -2.69 9.48
CA ASN A 83 8.11 -3.95 8.92
C ASN A 83 8.96 -4.66 9.98
N THR A 84 8.43 -5.72 10.59
CA THR A 84 9.14 -6.52 11.60
C THR A 84 10.05 -7.57 10.98
N ASP A 85 10.01 -7.75 9.65
CA ASP A 85 10.95 -8.62 8.94
C ASP A 85 12.33 -7.95 8.89
N THR A 86 13.35 -8.65 9.35
CA THR A 86 14.73 -8.14 9.41
C THR A 86 15.53 -8.46 8.16
N THR A 87 14.96 -9.17 7.21
CA THR A 87 15.62 -9.68 6.00
C THR A 87 15.06 -9.03 4.74
N ASN A 88 13.74 -8.98 4.62
CA ASN A 88 13.08 -8.49 3.41
C ASN A 88 12.46 -7.11 3.64
N GLY A 89 12.57 -6.26 2.63
CA GLY A 89 11.70 -5.09 2.53
C GLY A 89 10.27 -5.50 2.18
N LYS A 90 9.34 -4.57 2.26
CA LYS A 90 7.93 -4.80 1.95
C LYS A 90 7.33 -3.65 1.13
N ALA A 91 6.54 -4.00 0.12
CA ALA A 91 5.67 -3.07 -0.58
C ALA A 91 4.28 -3.14 0.08
N VAL A 92 3.90 -2.09 0.76
CA VAL A 92 2.71 -2.02 1.58
C VAL A 92 1.70 -1.08 0.95
N LYS A 93 0.53 -1.58 0.58
CA LYS A 93 -0.59 -0.75 0.14
C LYS A 93 -1.34 -0.26 1.37
N LEU A 94 -1.41 1.03 1.53
CA LEU A 94 -2.20 1.73 2.54
C LEU A 94 -3.43 2.33 1.87
N ARG A 95 -4.62 2.02 2.37
CA ARG A 95 -5.89 2.48 1.82
C ARG A 95 -6.78 3.03 2.94
N PHE A 96 -7.21 4.26 2.77
CA PHE A 96 -8.21 4.88 3.63
C PHE A 96 -9.59 4.72 2.99
N ARG A 97 -10.52 4.20 3.77
CA ARG A 97 -11.90 3.94 3.38
C ARG A 97 -12.83 4.85 4.15
N GLY A 98 -13.70 5.56 3.45
CA GLY A 98 -14.72 6.42 4.06
C GLY A 98 -15.80 5.61 4.79
N ALA A 99 -16.28 6.12 5.93
CA ALA A 99 -17.24 5.42 6.78
C ALA A 99 -18.61 5.22 6.11
N ALA A 100 -19.01 6.13 5.23
CA ALA A 100 -20.36 6.12 4.66
C ALA A 100 -20.64 4.93 3.76
N ASN A 101 -19.70 4.57 2.88
CA ASN A 101 -19.90 3.53 1.87
C ASN A 101 -18.61 2.80 1.48
N SER A 102 -17.57 2.87 2.32
CA SER A 102 -16.26 2.30 2.03
C SER A 102 -15.59 2.85 0.76
N ASP A 103 -15.89 4.09 0.39
CA ASP A 103 -15.24 4.75 -0.73
C ASP A 103 -13.71 4.78 -0.50
N ASP A 104 -12.95 4.56 -1.55
CA ASP A 104 -11.48 4.63 -1.52
C ASP A 104 -11.07 6.10 -1.60
N ILE A 105 -10.96 6.74 -0.44
CA ILE A 105 -10.77 8.19 -0.32
C ILE A 105 -9.30 8.62 -0.37
N PHE A 106 -8.38 7.70 -0.07
CA PHE A 106 -6.95 7.93 -0.25
C PHE A 106 -6.17 6.62 -0.25
N ASP A 107 -5.23 6.47 -1.16
CA ASP A 107 -4.36 5.31 -1.19
C ASP A 107 -2.92 5.65 -1.60
N ILE A 108 -1.96 4.94 -1.02
CA ILE A 108 -0.54 5.00 -1.38
C ILE A 108 0.09 3.62 -1.26
N THR A 109 1.20 3.44 -1.95
CA THR A 109 2.12 2.33 -1.69
C THR A 109 3.33 2.85 -0.93
N ILE A 110 3.67 2.21 0.18
CA ILE A 110 4.83 2.51 1.01
C ILE A 110 5.84 1.38 0.83
N PHE A 111 7.11 1.72 0.69
CA PHE A 111 8.20 0.75 0.57
C PHE A 111 9.02 0.79 1.85
N LEU A 112 8.86 -0.22 2.68
CA LEU A 112 9.55 -0.35 3.96
C LEU A 112 10.80 -1.20 3.80
N SER A 113 11.94 -0.70 4.24
CA SER A 113 13.14 -1.52 4.36
C SER A 113 13.04 -2.50 5.55
N PRO A 114 13.94 -3.50 5.69
CA PRO A 114 13.91 -4.39 6.86
C PRO A 114 14.02 -3.64 8.18
N GLY A 115 13.11 -3.92 9.11
CA GLY A 115 13.04 -3.28 10.42
C GLY A 115 12.57 -1.83 10.42
N ASP A 116 12.04 -1.34 9.30
CA ASP A 116 11.64 0.04 9.11
C ASP A 116 10.29 0.38 9.76
N VAL A 117 10.13 1.65 10.11
CA VAL A 117 8.88 2.19 10.68
C VAL A 117 8.49 3.43 9.88
N TRP A 118 7.34 3.40 9.25
CA TRP A 118 6.74 4.55 8.60
C TRP A 118 5.70 5.19 9.50
N SER A 119 5.72 6.53 9.57
CA SER A 119 4.83 7.31 10.44
C SER A 119 4.11 8.41 9.68
N ALA A 120 2.83 8.60 9.99
CA ALA A 120 2.05 9.69 9.41
C ALA A 120 0.96 10.19 10.37
N ALA A 121 0.45 11.37 10.06
CA ALA A 121 -0.74 11.95 10.69
C ALA A 121 -1.80 12.19 9.62
N VAL A 122 -3.06 11.91 9.94
CA VAL A 122 -4.22 12.36 9.18
C VAL A 122 -4.93 13.42 9.98
N SER A 123 -5.08 14.60 9.41
CA SER A 123 -5.71 15.76 10.05
C SER A 123 -6.69 16.44 9.11
N ALA A 124 -7.53 17.32 9.66
CA ALA A 124 -8.44 18.12 8.86
C ALA A 124 -7.68 19.13 7.99
N SER A 125 -8.13 19.29 6.76
CA SER A 125 -7.69 20.32 5.81
C SER A 125 -8.90 20.92 5.11
N GLY A 126 -9.41 22.05 5.64
CA GLY A 126 -10.69 22.60 5.23
C GLY A 126 -11.82 21.59 5.47
N GLU A 127 -12.58 21.28 4.45
CA GLU A 127 -13.66 20.28 4.50
C GLU A 127 -13.18 18.84 4.30
N LEU A 128 -11.95 18.64 3.90
CA LEU A 128 -11.34 17.33 3.62
C LEU A 128 -10.44 16.89 4.77
N SER A 129 -10.02 15.63 4.71
CA SER A 129 -8.85 15.14 5.43
C SER A 129 -7.60 15.22 4.56
N ALA A 130 -6.43 15.28 5.20
CA ALA A 130 -5.15 15.24 4.54
C ALA A 130 -4.17 14.34 5.28
N LEU A 131 -3.37 13.58 4.52
CA LEU A 131 -2.24 12.82 5.02
C LEU A 131 -1.00 13.73 5.10
N ASN A 132 -0.37 13.74 6.26
CA ASN A 132 0.87 14.47 6.52
C ASN A 132 1.95 13.51 7.01
N THR A 133 3.10 13.53 6.37
CA THR A 133 4.26 12.75 6.81
C THR A 133 5.56 13.47 6.51
N ASN A 134 6.54 13.30 7.40
CA ASN A 134 7.94 13.68 7.20
C ASN A 134 8.85 12.45 7.13
N ASP A 135 8.24 11.28 7.06
CA ASP A 135 8.96 10.02 6.89
C ASP A 135 9.77 10.04 5.58
N THR A 136 10.90 9.35 5.59
CA THR A 136 11.86 9.32 4.48
C THR A 136 11.83 8.02 3.69
N SER A 137 10.92 7.10 4.03
CA SER A 137 10.68 5.88 3.25
C SER A 137 10.11 6.22 1.88
N CYS A 138 10.40 5.41 0.89
CA CYS A 138 9.90 5.62 -0.46
C CYS A 138 8.41 5.33 -0.54
N THR A 139 7.69 6.11 -1.34
CA THR A 139 6.26 5.92 -1.59
C THR A 139 5.90 6.07 -3.06
N LEU A 140 4.74 5.57 -3.45
CA LEU A 140 4.09 5.84 -4.72
C LEU A 140 2.61 6.22 -4.45
N PRO A 141 2.19 7.42 -4.88
CA PRO A 141 3.00 8.52 -5.45
C PRO A 141 4.16 8.93 -4.52
N SER A 142 5.16 9.63 -5.05
CA SER A 142 6.25 10.13 -4.20
C SER A 142 5.74 11.06 -3.11
N ILE A 143 6.45 11.14 -1.99
CA ILE A 143 6.10 12.09 -0.91
C ILE A 143 6.08 13.54 -1.42
N ALA A 144 6.92 13.87 -2.39
CA ALA A 144 6.92 15.19 -3.01
C ALA A 144 5.60 15.47 -3.77
N ASP A 145 5.11 14.49 -4.54
CA ASP A 145 3.85 14.61 -5.27
C ASP A 145 2.65 14.65 -4.32
N ILE A 146 2.67 13.87 -3.24
CA ILE A 146 1.64 13.91 -2.20
C ILE A 146 1.59 15.29 -1.57
N LYS A 147 2.73 15.86 -1.18
CA LYS A 147 2.82 17.19 -0.59
C LYS A 147 2.40 18.28 -1.58
N ALA A 148 2.76 18.17 -2.86
CA ALA A 148 2.35 19.11 -3.90
C ALA A 148 0.82 19.16 -4.08
N GLN A 149 0.12 18.05 -3.79
CA GLN A 149 -1.33 17.95 -3.81
C GLN A 149 -1.97 18.18 -2.43
N GLY A 150 -1.19 18.63 -1.42
CA GLY A 150 -1.64 18.87 -0.06
C GLY A 150 -2.02 17.60 0.71
N GLY A 151 -1.69 16.41 0.21
CA GLY A 151 -2.07 15.13 0.82
C GLY A 151 -3.59 14.90 0.92
N LEU A 152 -4.38 15.63 0.13
CA LEU A 152 -5.84 15.71 0.28
C LEU A 152 -6.53 14.39 -0.08
N PHE A 153 -7.48 14.01 0.76
CA PHE A 153 -8.39 12.90 0.51
C PHE A 153 -9.44 13.31 -0.52
N LYS A 154 -9.98 12.35 -1.26
CA LYS A 154 -10.94 12.57 -2.34
C LYS A 154 -12.15 11.67 -2.15
N THR A 155 -13.30 12.13 -2.59
CA THR A 155 -14.56 11.35 -2.63
C THR A 155 -15.00 11.10 -4.05
N GLY A 156 -16.03 10.31 -4.21
CA GLY A 156 -16.73 10.15 -5.49
C GLY A 156 -16.32 8.96 -6.33
N ARG A 157 -15.43 8.08 -5.84
CA ARG A 157 -15.06 6.85 -6.57
C ARG A 157 -16.17 5.81 -6.56
N VAL A 158 -16.83 5.64 -5.39
CA VAL A 158 -17.94 4.69 -5.23
C VAL A 158 -19.26 5.39 -5.50
N ASN A 159 -19.44 6.59 -4.97
CA ASN A 159 -20.62 7.41 -5.18
C ASN A 159 -20.21 8.85 -5.52
N PRO A 160 -20.48 9.32 -6.75
CA PRO A 160 -20.09 10.67 -7.17
C PRO A 160 -20.81 11.80 -6.43
N THR A 161 -21.85 11.48 -5.65
CA THR A 161 -22.56 12.47 -4.80
C THR A 161 -22.01 12.57 -3.38
N ASN A 162 -20.99 11.79 -3.01
CA ASN A 162 -20.35 11.88 -1.70
C ASN A 162 -19.82 13.30 -1.45
N SER A 163 -20.11 13.82 -0.26
CA SER A 163 -19.60 15.13 0.18
C SER A 163 -18.15 15.04 0.65
N ASN A 164 -17.46 16.17 0.70
CA ASN A 164 -16.10 16.25 1.24
C ASN A 164 -16.01 15.79 2.71
N ALA A 165 -17.09 15.97 3.48
CA ALA A 165 -17.18 15.53 4.88
C ALA A 165 -17.01 14.01 5.03
N GLU A 166 -17.34 13.22 3.99
CA GLU A 166 -17.18 11.77 3.97
C GLU A 166 -15.71 11.32 4.08
N THR A 167 -14.77 12.23 3.86
CA THR A 167 -13.33 11.94 4.06
C THR A 167 -12.89 12.04 5.52
N ARG A 168 -13.77 12.52 6.41
CA ARG A 168 -13.41 12.93 7.77
C ARG A 168 -13.35 11.77 8.77
N GLU A 169 -13.87 10.63 8.43
CA GLU A 169 -13.82 9.41 9.23
C GLU A 169 -13.93 8.15 8.38
N GLY A 170 -13.46 7.04 8.93
CA GLY A 170 -13.50 5.75 8.27
C GLY A 170 -12.55 4.75 8.90
N TYR A 171 -12.02 3.85 8.09
CA TYR A 171 -11.08 2.81 8.50
C TYR A 171 -9.90 2.71 7.54
N VAL A 172 -8.84 1.99 7.93
CA VAL A 172 -7.62 1.87 7.13
C VAL A 172 -7.30 0.41 6.90
N GLU A 173 -7.06 0.06 5.63
CA GLU A 173 -6.54 -1.24 5.21
C GLU A 173 -5.02 -1.10 4.95
N ILE A 174 -4.24 -2.00 5.52
CA ILE A 174 -2.78 -2.08 5.37
C ILE A 174 -2.46 -3.47 4.84
N LEU A 175 -2.01 -3.54 3.60
CA LEU A 175 -1.85 -4.78 2.86
C LEU A 175 -0.37 -4.95 2.46
N ASN A 176 0.31 -6.00 2.94
CA ASN A 176 1.58 -6.38 2.34
C ASN A 176 1.32 -6.97 0.94
N THR A 177 1.65 -6.24 -0.09
CA THR A 177 1.39 -6.67 -1.48
C THR A 177 2.55 -7.45 -2.06
N ALA A 178 3.76 -7.26 -1.56
CA ALA A 178 4.96 -7.98 -1.97
C ALA A 178 6.07 -7.86 -0.93
N ASP A 179 6.91 -8.87 -0.83
CA ASP A 179 8.22 -8.76 -0.19
C ASP A 179 9.26 -8.30 -1.20
N ILE A 180 10.31 -7.65 -0.70
CA ILE A 180 11.42 -7.12 -1.51
C ILE A 180 12.71 -7.73 -0.97
N PRO A 181 13.17 -8.85 -1.58
CA PRO A 181 14.39 -9.52 -1.15
C PRO A 181 15.64 -8.69 -1.37
N ALA A 182 16.65 -8.92 -0.54
CA ALA A 182 17.97 -8.35 -0.71
C ALA A 182 18.57 -8.68 -2.12
N GLY A 183 19.42 -7.79 -2.61
CA GLY A 183 20.11 -7.96 -3.89
C GLY A 183 19.39 -7.38 -5.11
N SER A 184 18.14 -6.92 -4.98
CA SER A 184 17.47 -6.21 -6.05
C SER A 184 17.80 -4.70 -6.06
N ALA A 185 17.67 -4.06 -7.22
CA ALA A 185 17.78 -2.60 -7.32
C ALA A 185 16.72 -1.89 -6.43
N LEU A 186 15.52 -2.47 -6.37
CA LEU A 186 14.45 -1.95 -5.52
C LEU A 186 14.84 -2.02 -4.03
N PHE A 187 15.41 -3.14 -3.57
CA PHE A 187 15.89 -3.25 -2.19
C PHE A 187 16.92 -2.16 -1.86
N THR A 188 17.87 -1.94 -2.78
CA THR A 188 18.89 -0.89 -2.61
C THR A 188 18.26 0.50 -2.56
N ALA A 189 17.26 0.76 -3.39
CA ALA A 189 16.57 2.05 -3.45
C ALA A 189 15.77 2.37 -2.18
N ILE A 190 15.23 1.35 -1.50
CA ILE A 190 14.39 1.54 -0.30
C ILE A 190 15.18 1.43 1.01
N LYS A 191 16.38 0.81 0.99
CA LYS A 191 17.17 0.61 2.20
C LYS A 191 17.72 1.93 2.70
N HIS A 192 17.38 2.28 3.93
CA HIS A 192 17.87 3.51 4.57
C HIS A 192 19.39 3.54 4.69
N VAL A 193 19.98 4.66 4.29
CA VAL A 193 21.39 4.99 4.44
C VAL A 193 21.44 6.31 5.21
N SER A 194 22.08 6.31 6.37
CA SER A 194 22.14 7.50 7.24
C SER A 194 20.75 8.09 7.55
N GLY A 195 19.78 7.21 7.82
CA GLY A 195 18.43 7.60 8.22
C GLY A 195 17.51 8.04 7.08
N LYS A 196 17.89 7.85 5.81
CA LYS A 196 17.07 8.21 4.66
C LYS A 196 17.11 7.12 3.59
N ALA A 197 15.97 6.77 3.01
CA ALA A 197 15.91 5.92 1.84
C ALA A 197 16.35 6.72 0.59
N PRO A 198 17.19 6.15 -0.30
CA PRO A 198 17.63 6.83 -1.52
C PRO A 198 16.50 7.18 -2.48
N CYS A 199 15.47 6.35 -2.56
CA CYS A 199 14.32 6.48 -3.45
C CYS A 199 14.74 6.80 -4.89
N THR A 200 15.72 6.07 -5.43
CA THR A 200 16.29 6.32 -6.75
C THR A 200 15.20 6.43 -7.81
N ALA A 201 15.06 7.59 -8.43
CA ALA A 201 13.92 7.93 -9.29
C ALA A 201 13.67 6.88 -10.38
N SER A 202 14.69 6.47 -11.15
CA SER A 202 14.53 5.47 -12.21
C SER A 202 14.03 4.11 -11.71
N VAL A 203 14.37 3.74 -10.47
CA VAL A 203 13.90 2.51 -9.84
C VAL A 203 12.46 2.68 -9.36
N MET A 204 12.12 3.81 -8.75
CA MET A 204 10.77 4.08 -8.23
C MET A 204 9.77 4.30 -9.36
N ASP A 205 10.14 5.04 -10.41
CA ASP A 205 9.29 5.27 -11.58
C ASP A 205 8.92 3.95 -12.26
N ALA A 206 9.87 3.01 -12.30
CA ALA A 206 9.60 1.67 -12.80
C ALA A 206 8.47 0.98 -12.00
N GLN A 207 8.32 1.23 -10.70
CA GLN A 207 7.27 0.60 -9.88
C GLN A 207 5.86 1.17 -10.16
N ALA A 208 5.76 2.33 -10.80
CA ALA A 208 4.48 2.92 -11.18
C ALA A 208 3.80 2.21 -12.37
N SER A 209 4.53 1.40 -13.13
CA SER A 209 3.98 0.65 -14.27
C SER A 209 3.40 -0.69 -13.82
N ASP A 210 2.41 -1.19 -14.55
CA ASP A 210 1.78 -2.47 -14.29
C ASP A 210 2.78 -3.63 -14.35
N LEU A 211 2.62 -4.59 -13.45
CA LEU A 211 3.36 -5.84 -13.49
C LEU A 211 2.77 -6.76 -14.57
N VAL A 212 3.63 -7.26 -15.44
CA VAL A 212 3.26 -8.18 -16.51
C VAL A 212 4.01 -9.49 -16.33
N ALA A 213 3.27 -10.55 -16.05
CA ALA A 213 3.86 -11.88 -15.92
C ALA A 213 4.62 -12.26 -17.21
N GLY A 214 5.87 -12.70 -17.05
CA GLY A 214 6.70 -13.10 -18.17
C GLY A 214 7.31 -11.97 -19.00
N SER A 215 7.10 -10.73 -18.64
CA SER A 215 7.77 -9.59 -19.26
C SER A 215 9.26 -9.56 -18.87
N ALA A 216 10.14 -9.29 -19.81
CA ALA A 216 11.57 -9.12 -19.53
C ALA A 216 11.90 -7.89 -18.67
N THR A 217 10.97 -6.92 -18.58
CA THR A 217 11.18 -5.68 -17.85
C THR A 217 10.17 -5.45 -16.72
N ASN A 218 8.96 -5.97 -16.87
CA ASN A 218 7.83 -5.69 -15.98
C ASN A 218 7.36 -6.90 -15.16
N ALA A 219 8.08 -8.03 -15.22
CA ALA A 219 7.76 -9.17 -14.37
C ALA A 219 8.06 -8.86 -12.89
N PRO A 220 7.28 -9.38 -11.94
CA PRO A 220 7.48 -9.11 -10.52
C PRO A 220 8.92 -9.35 -10.04
N LYS A 221 9.50 -10.49 -10.41
CA LYS A 221 10.88 -10.82 -10.03
C LYS A 221 11.91 -9.83 -10.58
N VAL A 222 11.75 -9.39 -11.84
CA VAL A 222 12.64 -8.41 -12.49
C VAL A 222 12.54 -7.05 -11.78
N ARG A 223 11.35 -6.69 -11.30
CA ARG A 223 11.10 -5.48 -10.51
C ARG A 223 11.60 -5.59 -9.07
N GLY A 224 12.10 -6.73 -8.64
CA GLY A 224 12.64 -6.94 -7.31
C GLY A 224 11.64 -7.41 -6.28
N TYR A 225 10.50 -7.95 -6.70
CA TYR A 225 9.46 -8.45 -5.81
C TYR A 225 9.53 -9.97 -5.64
N SER A 226 9.09 -10.43 -4.48
CA SER A 226 8.74 -11.82 -4.20
C SER A 226 7.34 -11.89 -3.57
N TRP A 227 6.85 -13.12 -3.35
CA TRP A 227 5.55 -13.33 -2.73
C TRP A 227 5.48 -12.67 -1.36
N PRO A 228 4.36 -12.01 -1.04
CA PRO A 228 4.21 -11.35 0.24
C PRO A 228 4.12 -12.37 1.38
N THR A 229 4.76 -12.06 2.49
CA THR A 229 4.68 -12.81 3.75
C THR A 229 4.07 -11.96 4.84
N GLY A 230 3.91 -12.48 6.05
CA GLY A 230 3.54 -11.71 7.24
C GLY A 230 4.63 -10.70 7.64
N GLY A 231 4.57 -10.23 8.87
CA GLY A 231 5.60 -9.37 9.45
C GLY A 231 5.27 -7.87 9.41
N LEU A 232 4.05 -7.47 9.12
CA LEU A 232 3.60 -6.10 9.36
C LEU A 232 3.00 -5.99 10.75
N TYR A 233 3.35 -4.90 11.44
CA TYR A 233 2.70 -4.44 12.65
C TYR A 233 2.24 -2.99 12.43
N ALA A 234 1.12 -2.61 13.02
CA ALA A 234 0.67 -1.22 12.99
C ALA A 234 0.05 -0.84 14.33
N ASN A 235 0.19 0.42 14.69
CA ASN A 235 -0.55 1.04 15.76
C ASN A 235 -1.07 2.41 15.33
N TRP A 236 -2.06 2.91 16.05
CA TRP A 236 -2.68 4.20 15.79
C TRP A 236 -3.17 4.83 17.10
N ILE A 237 -3.24 6.15 17.09
CA ILE A 237 -3.72 6.95 18.22
C ILE A 237 -4.61 8.05 17.65
N LEU A 238 -5.78 8.21 18.25
CA LEU A 238 -6.65 9.37 18.01
C LEU A 238 -6.30 10.44 19.04
N VAL A 239 -5.95 11.63 18.57
CA VAL A 239 -5.57 12.77 19.41
C VAL A 239 -6.53 13.91 19.12
N ASN A 240 -7.13 14.51 20.17
CA ASN A 240 -7.84 15.78 20.01
C ASN A 240 -6.83 16.92 20.11
N THR A 241 -6.78 17.78 19.09
CA THR A 241 -5.82 18.90 19.00
C THR A 241 -6.41 20.22 19.49
N THR A 242 -7.70 20.25 19.81
CA THR A 242 -8.42 21.47 20.27
C THR A 242 -8.72 21.47 21.75
N ASP A 243 -8.90 20.30 22.35
CA ASP A 243 -9.09 20.18 23.81
C ASP A 243 -7.72 20.25 24.50
N LYS A 244 -7.57 21.22 25.42
CA LYS A 244 -6.37 21.45 26.23
C LYS A 244 -6.54 20.96 27.64
#